data_5ded9a0dfd0ccd033feee8875ec16a99
#
_entry.id   5ded9a0dfd0ccd033feee8875ec16a99
#
_cell.length_a   1.000
_cell.length_b   1.000
_cell.length_c   1.000
_cell.angle_alpha   90.00
_cell.angle_beta   90.00
_cell.angle_gamma   90.00
#
_symmetry.space_group_name_H-M   'P 1'
#
loop_
_entity.id
_entity.type
_entity.pdbx_description
1 polymer ?
#
loop_
_entity_poly.entity_id
_entity_poly.type
_entity_poly.pdbx_seq_one_letter_code
_entity_poly.pdbx_strand_id
1 'polypeptide(L)' 'MKSCHICNDSEDVSAWKHPEDGSQYMLCSYCRNAVVGVCAECSAILVKLDPIGINGEGKRICYKCSAMHDMAEDE' A
#
# COMPACT_ATOMS: atom_id res chain seq x y z
N MET A 1 -1.45 16.58 15.31
CA MET A 1 -2.53 16.55 14.34
C MET A 1 -2.49 15.26 13.54
N LYS A 2 -3.66 14.72 13.27
CA LYS A 2 -3.76 13.49 12.51
C LYS A 2 -3.89 13.81 11.03
N SER A 3 -3.11 13.13 10.22
CA SER A 3 -3.20 13.29 8.77
C SER A 3 -3.08 11.92 8.12
N CYS A 4 -3.66 11.80 6.92
CA CYS A 4 -3.62 10.55 6.19
C CYS A 4 -2.19 10.18 5.83
N HIS A 5 -1.84 8.92 6.07
CA HIS A 5 -0.50 8.42 5.77
C HIS A 5 -0.21 8.43 4.27
N ILE A 6 -1.25 8.38 3.46
CA ILE A 6 -1.10 8.25 2.00
C ILE A 6 -1.19 9.61 1.31
N CYS A 7 -2.27 10.36 1.54
CA CYS A 7 -2.50 11.62 0.83
C CYS A 7 -2.31 12.86 1.68
N ASN A 8 -2.02 12.70 2.97
CA ASN A 8 -1.80 13.79 3.93
C ASN A 8 -3.05 14.67 4.15
N ASP A 9 -4.20 14.16 3.78
CA ASP A 9 -5.45 14.86 4.06
C ASP A 9 -5.76 14.72 5.54
N SER A 10 -6.34 15.74 6.14
CA SER A 10 -6.67 15.71 7.55
C SER A 10 -8.16 15.53 7.81
N GLU A 11 -8.96 15.31 6.78
CA GLU A 11 -10.40 15.14 6.93
C GLU A 11 -10.73 13.65 7.04
N ASP A 12 -11.62 13.32 7.99
CA ASP A 12 -12.11 11.96 8.19
C ASP A 12 -11.01 10.94 8.36
N VAL A 13 -9.94 11.35 9.04
CA VAL A 13 -8.80 10.46 9.28
C VAL A 13 -9.11 9.57 10.48
N SER A 14 -8.90 8.26 10.31
CA SER A 14 -9.11 7.28 11.36
C SER A 14 -8.00 6.24 11.32
N ALA A 15 -7.87 5.51 12.42
CA ALA A 15 -6.89 4.44 12.47
C ALA A 15 -7.28 3.29 11.58
N TRP A 16 -6.32 2.80 10.82
CA TRP A 16 -6.48 1.62 9.96
C TRP A 16 -5.42 0.61 10.39
N LYS A 17 -5.84 -0.60 10.66
CA LYS A 17 -4.94 -1.61 11.18
C LYS A 17 -4.35 -2.44 10.05
N HIS A 18 -3.03 -2.54 10.02
CA HIS A 18 -2.33 -3.34 9.02
C HIS A 18 -2.64 -4.82 9.25
N PRO A 19 -3.05 -5.56 8.21
CA PRO A 19 -3.46 -6.95 8.39
C PRO A 19 -2.30 -7.91 8.69
N GLU A 20 -1.07 -7.52 8.39
CA GLU A 20 0.05 -8.43 8.56
C GLU A 20 0.81 -8.20 9.87
N ASP A 21 1.14 -6.96 10.17
CA ASP A 21 1.93 -6.69 11.38
C ASP A 21 1.14 -6.06 12.50
N GLY A 22 -0.13 -5.74 12.27
CA GLY A 22 -0.98 -5.17 13.28
C GLY A 22 -0.72 -3.70 13.61
N SER A 23 0.18 -3.05 12.88
CA SER A 23 0.45 -1.63 13.08
C SER A 23 -0.76 -0.80 12.67
N GLN A 24 -0.90 0.36 13.29
CA GLN A 24 -1.99 1.26 12.98
C GLN A 24 -1.48 2.45 12.19
N TYR A 25 -2.18 2.78 11.12
CA TYR A 25 -1.89 3.93 10.28
C TYR A 25 -3.12 4.81 10.23
N MET A 26 -2.90 6.12 10.15
CA MET A 26 -4.01 7.06 10.05
C MET A 26 -4.32 7.26 8.57
N LEU A 27 -5.53 6.92 8.19
CA LEU A 27 -5.97 7.04 6.79
C LEU A 27 -7.29 7.80 6.75
N CYS A 28 -7.45 8.64 5.74
CA CYS A 28 -8.71 9.32 5.54
C CYS A 28 -9.74 8.34 4.99
N SER A 29 -11.01 8.75 5.03
CA SER A 29 -12.09 7.91 4.58
C SER A 29 -11.89 7.42 3.14
N TYR A 30 -11.45 8.33 2.28
CA TYR A 30 -11.23 8.00 0.87
C TYR A 30 -10.15 6.94 0.70
N CYS A 31 -9.01 7.12 1.39
CA CYS A 31 -7.91 6.16 1.27
C CYS A 31 -8.26 4.83 1.89
N ARG A 32 -8.99 4.83 3.03
CA ARG A 32 -9.40 3.58 3.65
C ARG A 32 -10.28 2.75 2.71
N ASN A 33 -11.14 3.42 1.96
CA ASN A 33 -12.00 2.73 1.01
C ASN A 33 -11.25 2.31 -0.24
N ALA A 34 -10.10 2.91 -0.51
CA ALA A 34 -9.32 2.60 -1.69
C ALA A 34 -8.30 1.48 -1.45
N VAL A 35 -8.06 1.12 -0.19
CA VAL A 35 -7.08 0.07 0.12
C VAL A 35 -7.53 -1.25 -0.47
N VAL A 36 -6.66 -1.89 -1.26
CA VAL A 36 -6.94 -3.19 -1.86
C VAL A 36 -6.11 -4.30 -1.21
N GLY A 37 -5.12 -3.93 -0.40
CA GLY A 37 -4.28 -4.91 0.28
C GLY A 37 -2.97 -4.28 0.67
N VAL A 38 -1.97 -5.13 0.88
CA VAL A 38 -0.63 -4.68 1.24
C VAL A 38 0.37 -5.41 0.36
N CYS A 39 1.51 -4.75 0.15
CA CYS A 39 2.59 -5.36 -0.64
C CYS A 39 3.08 -6.63 0.05
N ALA A 40 3.22 -7.70 -0.74
CA ALA A 40 3.66 -8.98 -0.19
C ALA A 40 5.14 -8.96 0.16
N GLU A 41 5.89 -7.99 -0.30
CA GLU A 41 7.34 -7.94 -0.11
C GLU A 41 7.81 -6.88 0.85
N CYS A 42 7.25 -5.67 0.78
CA CYS A 42 7.66 -4.60 1.67
C CYS A 42 6.56 -4.14 2.62
N SER A 43 5.40 -4.77 2.56
CA SER A 43 4.27 -4.49 3.45
C SER A 43 3.71 -3.08 3.31
N ALA A 44 3.97 -2.42 2.18
CA ALA A 44 3.40 -1.09 1.93
C ALA A 44 1.91 -1.20 1.68
N ILE A 45 1.18 -0.17 2.07
CA ILE A 45 -0.26 -0.14 1.86
C ILE A 45 -0.55 0.08 0.37
N LEU A 46 -1.35 -0.81 -0.20
CA LEU A 46 -1.71 -0.73 -1.63
C LEU A 46 -3.10 -0.15 -1.75
N VAL A 47 -3.24 0.87 -2.59
CA VAL A 47 -4.53 1.48 -2.88
C VAL A 47 -4.80 1.38 -4.38
N LYS A 48 -6.07 1.34 -4.75
CA LYS A 48 -6.44 1.15 -6.16
C LYS A 48 -6.02 2.31 -7.04
N LEU A 49 -5.67 3.45 -6.43
CA LEU A 49 -5.24 4.62 -7.19
C LEU A 49 -3.82 4.51 -7.70
N ASP A 50 -3.01 3.67 -7.08
CA ASP A 50 -1.61 3.50 -7.44
C ASP A 50 -1.42 2.26 -8.29
N PRO A 51 -0.39 2.24 -9.15
CA PRO A 51 -0.07 1.03 -9.90
C PRO A 51 0.28 -0.10 -8.95
N ILE A 52 -0.24 -1.28 -9.24
CA ILE A 52 0.00 -2.47 -8.42
C ILE A 52 0.51 -3.56 -9.34
N GLY A 53 1.64 -4.18 -8.95
CA GLY A 53 2.21 -5.28 -9.68
C GLY A 53 1.84 -6.60 -9.07
N ILE A 54 2.21 -7.68 -9.76
CA ILE A 54 2.02 -9.04 -9.28
C ILE A 54 3.39 -9.72 -9.36
N ASN A 55 3.80 -10.34 -8.25
CA ASN A 55 5.10 -11.03 -8.25
C ASN A 55 4.95 -12.44 -8.84
N GLY A 56 6.08 -13.18 -8.85
CA GLY A 56 6.08 -14.52 -9.42
C GLY A 56 5.20 -15.52 -8.70
N GLU A 57 4.77 -15.19 -7.47
CA GLU A 57 3.89 -16.05 -6.70
C GLU A 57 2.42 -15.69 -6.86
N GLY A 58 2.12 -14.68 -7.69
CA GLY A 58 0.76 -14.23 -7.89
C GLY A 58 0.23 -13.30 -6.83
N LYS A 59 1.11 -12.76 -6.00
CA LYS A 59 0.72 -11.85 -4.93
C LYS A 59 0.88 -10.40 -5.35
N ARG A 60 0.06 -9.53 -4.77
CA ARG A 60 0.12 -8.11 -5.09
C ARG A 60 1.31 -7.47 -4.43
N ILE A 61 2.03 -6.65 -5.18
CA ILE A 61 3.17 -5.90 -4.69
C ILE A 61 3.06 -4.46 -5.18
N CYS A 62 3.76 -3.54 -4.50
CA CYS A 62 3.72 -2.15 -4.89
C CYS A 62 4.55 -1.93 -6.16
N TYR A 63 4.34 -0.79 -6.79
CA TYR A 63 5.01 -0.53 -8.06
C TYR A 63 6.53 -0.48 -7.90
N LYS A 64 7.02 -0.10 -6.73
CA LYS A 64 8.47 -0.07 -6.51
C LYS A 64 9.05 -1.47 -6.51
N CYS A 65 8.39 -2.39 -5.82
CA CYS A 65 8.84 -3.78 -5.82
C CYS A 65 8.71 -4.39 -7.20
N SER A 66 7.64 -4.06 -7.91
CA SER A 66 7.45 -4.54 -9.27
C SER A 66 8.56 -4.05 -10.19
N ALA A 67 8.95 -2.79 -10.05
CA ALA A 67 10.04 -2.23 -10.85
C ALA A 67 11.36 -2.92 -10.52
N MET A 68 11.58 -3.26 -9.26
CA MET A 68 12.80 -3.97 -8.87
C MET A 68 12.86 -5.35 -9.49
N HIS A 69 11.72 -6.03 -9.60
CA HIS A 69 11.68 -7.33 -10.26
C HIS A 69 12.00 -7.20 -11.73
N ASP A 70 11.46 -6.16 -12.38
CA ASP A 70 11.75 -5.92 -13.79
C ASP A 70 13.24 -5.68 -13.99
N MET A 71 13.87 -4.91 -13.11
CA MET A 71 15.29 -4.64 -13.22
C MET A 71 16.11 -5.89 -12.97
N ALA A 72 15.65 -6.74 -12.05
CA ALA A 72 16.37 -7.97 -11.73
C ALA A 72 16.36 -8.96 -12.88
N GLU A 73 15.34 -8.90 -13.72
CA GLU A 73 15.25 -9.80 -14.86
C GLU A 73 16.12 -9.35 -16.02
N ASP A 74 16.63 -8.18 -15.94
CA ASP A 74 17.44 -7.62 -17.03
C ASP A 74 18.86 -8.12 -16.92
N GLU A 75 19.07 -9.29 -17.41
CA GLU A 75 20.38 -9.93 -17.38
C GLU A 75 21.16 -9.68 -18.62
#